data_aba23ea855a6d358948d541508937330
#
_entry.id   aba23ea855a6d358948d541508937330
#
_cell.length_a   1.000
_cell.length_b   1.000
_cell.length_c   1.000
_cell.angle_alpha   90.00
_cell.angle_beta   90.00
_cell.angle_gamma   90.00
#
_symmetry.space_group_name_H-M   'P 1'
#
loop_
_entity.id
_entity.type
_entity.pdbx_description
1 polymer ?
#
loop_
_entity_poly.entity_id
_entity_poly.type
_entity_poly.pdbx_seq_one_letter_code
_entity_poly.pdbx_strand_id
1 'polypeptide(L)'
;MDEALIKRVPPHSIEAEQAVVGSMLMDRDAVLTASEIVCGADFYQKAYGVIFDAVVEIFNDGKPVDLITLQERLKEKDVPAEISSLEFVRDLVTSVPTSANVKYYAEIVSEKAMMRRLIKLNDEISNMCYLGKEPMEGILEITEKKVFELVQKRNTGDFVPIKQVVLNALDKIGAASKNGGSVTGIPTGFIDLDYKMAGLQPSDLILVAARPSMGKTAFVLNIAQHVAFKQNKSVAIFSLEMSKEQLVNRLFALEGQVDAQNLRTGNLQDDEWEKLIESADIIGKSNLIIDDTPGISISELRSKCRKFKLEHGLDLIIIDYLQLMSGHVGGRNESRQQEISDISRALKGLARELNVPVISLSQLSRAVEQRTDKRPMLSDLRESGAIEQDADVVMFIYRDDYYNKDTEKKNVAEIIMAKQRQGSIGTVELTWLPNYTKFANYLKQD
;
A
#
# COMPACT_ATOMS: atom_id res chain seq x y z
N MET A 1 -27.91 35.42 -21.54
CA MET A 1 -26.51 35.02 -21.75
C MET A 1 -26.52 33.66 -22.39
N ASP A 2 -26.50 33.68 -23.73
CA ASP A 2 -26.42 32.47 -24.55
C ASP A 2 -24.95 32.00 -24.57
N GLU A 3 -24.56 31.18 -23.60
CA GLU A 3 -23.46 30.27 -23.84
C GLU A 3 -24.05 29.11 -24.66
N ALA A 4 -23.98 29.32 -25.98
CA ALA A 4 -24.29 28.31 -26.97
C ALA A 4 -23.71 26.97 -26.52
N LEU A 5 -24.50 25.94 -26.66
CA LEU A 5 -24.13 24.52 -26.70
C LEU A 5 -22.94 24.32 -27.66
N ILE A 6 -21.74 24.69 -27.20
CA ILE A 6 -20.50 24.33 -27.86
C ILE A 6 -20.51 22.80 -27.82
N LYS A 7 -20.75 22.18 -28.96
CA LYS A 7 -20.55 20.73 -29.16
C LYS A 7 -19.13 20.44 -28.68
N ARG A 8 -19.00 19.95 -27.45
CA ARG A 8 -17.69 19.64 -26.85
C ARG A 8 -17.12 18.46 -27.61
N VAL A 9 -16.24 18.72 -28.53
CA VAL A 9 -15.51 17.67 -29.26
C VAL A 9 -14.55 17.02 -28.28
N PRO A 10 -14.59 15.69 -28.11
CA PRO A 10 -13.64 15.01 -27.22
C PRO A 10 -12.19 15.29 -27.58
N PRO A 11 -11.28 15.43 -26.62
CA PRO A 11 -9.86 15.70 -26.87
C PRO A 11 -9.23 14.63 -27.78
N HIS A 12 -8.58 15.07 -28.87
CA HIS A 12 -7.91 14.21 -29.84
C HIS A 12 -6.79 14.97 -30.57
N SER A 13 -5.92 14.24 -31.26
CA SER A 13 -4.99 14.76 -32.25
C SER A 13 -4.90 13.75 -33.39
N ILE A 14 -5.60 14.01 -34.49
CA ILE A 14 -5.63 13.11 -35.63
C ILE A 14 -4.22 13.00 -36.25
N GLU A 15 -3.46 14.07 -36.26
CA GLU A 15 -2.10 14.11 -36.79
C GLU A 15 -1.17 13.20 -35.98
N ALA A 16 -1.28 13.21 -34.62
CA ALA A 16 -0.48 12.34 -33.78
C ALA A 16 -0.90 10.87 -33.93
N GLU A 17 -2.19 10.58 -34.01
CA GLU A 17 -2.72 9.22 -34.23
C GLU A 17 -2.22 8.65 -35.56
N GLN A 18 -2.29 9.46 -36.65
CA GLN A 18 -1.79 9.10 -37.97
C GLN A 18 -0.27 8.89 -37.96
N ALA A 19 0.47 9.75 -37.24
CA ALA A 19 1.91 9.66 -37.13
C ALA A 19 2.37 8.40 -36.35
N VAL A 20 1.64 7.98 -35.34
CA VAL A 20 1.94 6.72 -34.62
C VAL A 20 1.81 5.54 -35.57
N VAL A 21 0.66 5.39 -36.23
CA VAL A 21 0.39 4.25 -37.11
C VAL A 21 1.36 4.25 -38.29
N GLY A 22 1.60 5.42 -38.91
CA GLY A 22 2.55 5.56 -40.02
C GLY A 22 3.99 5.18 -39.61
N SER A 23 4.44 5.58 -38.44
CA SER A 23 5.76 5.22 -37.89
C SER A 23 5.92 3.71 -37.69
N MET A 24 4.87 3.04 -37.20
CA MET A 24 4.85 1.58 -37.00
C MET A 24 4.96 0.79 -38.32
N LEU A 25 4.44 1.34 -39.40
CA LEU A 25 4.55 0.75 -40.74
C LEU A 25 5.91 0.97 -41.40
N MET A 26 6.66 1.98 -40.95
CA MET A 26 8.00 2.30 -41.44
C MET A 26 9.11 1.55 -40.71
N ASP A 27 8.92 1.27 -39.43
CA ASP A 27 9.97 0.76 -38.58
C ASP A 27 9.44 -0.24 -37.54
N ARG A 28 10.10 -1.38 -37.43
CA ARG A 28 9.74 -2.45 -36.51
C ARG A 28 9.94 -2.06 -35.05
N ASP A 29 10.94 -1.24 -34.71
CA ASP A 29 11.20 -0.78 -33.35
C ASP A 29 10.15 0.25 -32.92
N ALA A 30 9.56 0.97 -33.87
CA ALA A 30 8.44 1.86 -33.60
C ALA A 30 7.19 1.10 -33.15
N VAL A 31 6.98 -0.15 -33.59
CA VAL A 31 5.86 -0.99 -33.12
C VAL A 31 5.99 -1.30 -31.65
N LEU A 32 7.19 -1.69 -31.19
CA LEU A 32 7.47 -1.94 -29.77
C LEU A 32 7.22 -0.68 -28.94
N THR A 33 7.86 0.42 -29.33
CA THR A 33 7.77 1.69 -28.59
C THR A 33 6.32 2.19 -28.48
N ALA A 34 5.54 2.11 -29.57
CA ALA A 34 4.16 2.57 -29.56
C ALA A 34 3.25 1.65 -28.72
N SER A 35 3.43 0.32 -28.82
CA SER A 35 2.62 -0.65 -28.08
C SER A 35 2.84 -0.62 -26.56
N GLU A 36 3.97 -0.11 -26.09
CA GLU A 36 4.23 0.13 -24.67
C GLU A 36 3.45 1.33 -24.12
N ILE A 37 3.08 2.31 -24.96
CA ILE A 37 2.49 3.58 -24.53
C ILE A 37 0.98 3.63 -24.76
N VAL A 38 0.50 3.08 -25.88
CA VAL A 38 -0.90 3.14 -26.31
C VAL A 38 -1.42 1.78 -26.78
N CYS A 39 -2.74 1.63 -26.78
CA CYS A 39 -3.45 0.49 -27.40
C CYS A 39 -4.51 1.01 -28.40
N GLY A 40 -5.06 0.14 -29.24
CA GLY A 40 -6.05 0.54 -30.24
C GLY A 40 -7.27 1.27 -29.70
N ALA A 41 -7.68 0.99 -28.46
CA ALA A 41 -8.77 1.69 -27.78
C ALA A 41 -8.43 3.15 -27.40
N ASP A 42 -7.17 3.56 -27.45
CA ASP A 42 -6.73 4.92 -27.15
C ASP A 42 -6.86 5.89 -28.30
N PHE A 43 -7.15 5.38 -29.51
CA PHE A 43 -7.33 6.20 -30.68
C PHE A 43 -8.75 6.79 -30.73
N TYR A 44 -8.85 8.06 -31.08
CA TYR A 44 -10.13 8.73 -31.33
C TYR A 44 -10.73 8.25 -32.64
N GLN A 45 -9.91 8.15 -33.69
CA GLN A 45 -10.29 7.56 -34.96
C GLN A 45 -10.25 6.04 -34.88
N LYS A 46 -11.41 5.41 -34.87
CA LYS A 46 -11.52 3.95 -34.78
C LYS A 46 -10.72 3.22 -35.87
N ALA A 47 -10.61 3.82 -37.06
CA ALA A 47 -9.82 3.28 -38.14
C ALA A 47 -8.35 3.09 -37.75
N TYR A 48 -7.74 4.11 -37.14
CA TYR A 48 -6.34 4.05 -36.72
C TYR A 48 -6.14 3.04 -35.56
N GLY A 49 -7.10 2.95 -34.65
CA GLY A 49 -7.07 1.95 -33.57
C GLY A 49 -7.10 0.51 -34.11
N VAL A 50 -7.94 0.24 -35.09
CA VAL A 50 -8.02 -1.10 -35.73
C VAL A 50 -6.71 -1.43 -36.49
N ILE A 51 -6.13 -0.47 -37.20
CA ILE A 51 -4.86 -0.66 -37.91
C ILE A 51 -3.73 -0.88 -36.90
N PHE A 52 -3.68 -0.09 -35.81
CA PHE A 52 -2.73 -0.26 -34.73
C PHE A 52 -2.75 -1.68 -34.16
N ASP A 53 -3.92 -2.18 -33.79
CA ASP A 53 -4.08 -3.53 -33.24
C ASP A 53 -3.70 -4.61 -34.27
N ALA A 54 -4.03 -4.43 -35.54
CA ALA A 54 -3.64 -5.34 -36.62
C ALA A 54 -2.11 -5.39 -36.81
N VAL A 55 -1.43 -4.24 -36.74
CA VAL A 55 0.04 -4.16 -36.83
C VAL A 55 0.70 -4.86 -35.66
N VAL A 56 0.21 -4.63 -34.44
CA VAL A 56 0.72 -5.30 -33.22
C VAL A 56 0.52 -6.81 -33.29
N GLU A 57 -0.61 -7.29 -33.78
CA GLU A 57 -0.85 -8.74 -33.98
C GLU A 57 0.13 -9.35 -35.00
N ILE A 58 0.34 -8.71 -36.17
CA ILE A 58 1.30 -9.19 -37.20
C ILE A 58 2.70 -9.26 -36.61
N PHE A 59 3.08 -8.24 -35.83
CA PHE A 59 4.37 -8.17 -35.15
C PHE A 59 4.55 -9.32 -34.14
N ASN A 60 3.53 -9.59 -33.31
CA ASN A 60 3.52 -10.68 -32.33
C ASN A 60 3.56 -12.08 -32.98
N ASP A 61 2.93 -12.22 -34.14
CA ASP A 61 3.00 -13.45 -34.97
C ASP A 61 4.40 -13.66 -35.57
N GLY A 62 5.33 -12.72 -35.39
CA GLY A 62 6.69 -12.79 -35.98
C GLY A 62 6.76 -12.56 -37.49
N LYS A 63 5.65 -12.08 -38.08
CA LYS A 63 5.56 -11.80 -39.53
C LYS A 63 6.14 -10.41 -39.88
N PRO A 64 6.59 -10.17 -41.08
CA PRO A 64 6.97 -8.83 -41.51
C PRO A 64 5.77 -7.89 -41.51
N VAL A 65 5.96 -6.68 -40.96
CA VAL A 65 4.95 -5.62 -40.98
C VAL A 65 5.16 -4.81 -42.26
N ASP A 66 4.31 -5.06 -43.26
CA ASP A 66 4.30 -4.32 -44.51
C ASP A 66 2.86 -4.11 -45.03
N LEU A 67 2.73 -3.34 -46.11
CA LEU A 67 1.44 -2.99 -46.69
C LEU A 67 0.61 -4.20 -47.12
N ILE A 68 1.26 -5.28 -47.54
CA ILE A 68 0.59 -6.48 -48.06
C ILE A 68 0.08 -7.33 -46.91
N THR A 69 0.94 -7.59 -45.92
CA THR A 69 0.58 -8.38 -44.73
C THR A 69 -0.50 -7.69 -43.89
N LEU A 70 -0.44 -6.35 -43.79
CA LEU A 70 -1.46 -5.56 -43.12
C LEU A 70 -2.80 -5.64 -43.87
N GLN A 71 -2.79 -5.49 -45.18
CA GLN A 71 -4.02 -5.56 -45.95
C GLN A 71 -4.70 -6.92 -45.83
N GLU A 72 -3.94 -8.02 -45.88
CA GLU A 72 -4.50 -9.36 -45.62
C GLU A 72 -5.10 -9.48 -44.22
N ARG A 73 -4.41 -9.01 -43.21
CA ARG A 73 -4.93 -9.05 -41.82
C ARG A 73 -6.21 -8.22 -41.65
N LEU A 74 -6.28 -7.04 -42.31
CA LEU A 74 -7.48 -6.20 -42.23
C LEU A 74 -8.67 -6.82 -42.96
N LYS A 75 -8.44 -7.56 -44.05
CA LYS A 75 -9.48 -8.33 -44.75
C LYS A 75 -10.02 -9.48 -43.92
N GLU A 76 -9.18 -10.16 -43.13
CA GLU A 76 -9.58 -11.23 -42.23
C GLU A 76 -10.48 -10.71 -41.10
N LYS A 77 -10.31 -9.45 -40.69
CA LYS A 77 -11.09 -8.80 -39.63
C LYS A 77 -12.42 -8.17 -40.08
N ASP A 78 -12.82 -8.36 -41.34
CA ASP A 78 -14.04 -7.80 -41.93
C ASP A 78 -14.16 -6.25 -41.72
N VAL A 79 -13.04 -5.56 -41.88
CA VAL A 79 -12.95 -4.10 -41.73
C VAL A 79 -13.48 -3.43 -43.01
N PRO A 80 -14.14 -2.23 -42.91
CA PRO A 80 -14.62 -1.49 -44.07
C PRO A 80 -13.55 -1.32 -45.14
N ALA A 81 -13.94 -1.49 -46.40
CA ALA A 81 -13.04 -1.45 -47.56
C ALA A 81 -12.22 -0.13 -47.65
N GLU A 82 -12.77 0.96 -47.15
CA GLU A 82 -12.10 2.26 -47.07
C GLU A 82 -10.84 2.22 -46.22
N ILE A 83 -10.88 1.52 -45.09
CA ILE A 83 -9.75 1.40 -44.13
C ILE A 83 -8.73 0.36 -44.57
N SER A 84 -9.18 -0.70 -45.29
CA SER A 84 -8.34 -1.77 -45.83
C SER A 84 -7.78 -1.46 -47.20
N SER A 85 -8.05 -0.27 -47.78
CA SER A 85 -7.55 0.12 -49.10
C SER A 85 -6.04 0.39 -49.07
N LEU A 86 -5.36 0.00 -50.12
CA LEU A 86 -3.91 0.21 -50.26
C LEU A 86 -3.57 1.70 -50.34
N GLU A 87 -4.47 2.50 -50.85
CA GLU A 87 -4.34 3.97 -50.92
C GLU A 87 -4.34 4.60 -49.53
N PHE A 88 -5.30 4.25 -48.68
CA PHE A 88 -5.38 4.74 -47.33
C PHE A 88 -4.14 4.37 -46.47
N VAL A 89 -3.67 3.12 -46.55
CA VAL A 89 -2.48 2.68 -45.82
C VAL A 89 -1.20 3.35 -46.35
N ARG A 90 -1.11 3.59 -47.66
CA ARG A 90 0.01 4.31 -48.28
C ARG A 90 0.03 5.77 -47.78
N ASP A 91 -1.12 6.44 -47.71
CA ASP A 91 -1.22 7.81 -47.26
C ASP A 91 -0.76 7.95 -45.79
N LEU A 92 -1.01 6.94 -44.94
CA LEU A 92 -0.49 6.89 -43.58
C LEU A 92 1.04 6.88 -43.53
N VAL A 93 1.67 6.07 -44.34
CA VAL A 93 3.14 5.99 -44.40
C VAL A 93 3.75 7.28 -44.96
N THR A 94 3.14 7.85 -46.02
CA THR A 94 3.67 9.06 -46.64
C THR A 94 3.48 10.32 -45.82
N SER A 95 2.54 10.34 -44.89
CA SER A 95 2.28 11.48 -44.01
C SER A 95 3.32 11.66 -42.90
N VAL A 96 4.16 10.65 -42.65
CA VAL A 96 5.15 10.69 -41.55
C VAL A 96 6.55 10.81 -42.13
N PRO A 97 7.30 11.88 -41.83
CA PRO A 97 8.64 12.06 -42.35
C PRO A 97 9.71 11.16 -41.70
N THR A 98 9.49 10.67 -40.50
CA THR A 98 10.43 9.81 -39.75
C THR A 98 9.74 9.05 -38.63
N SER A 99 10.15 7.80 -38.40
CA SER A 99 9.70 6.96 -37.28
C SER A 99 10.35 7.33 -35.95
N ALA A 100 11.43 8.12 -35.95
CA ALA A 100 12.24 8.43 -34.75
C ALA A 100 11.45 9.10 -33.62
N ASN A 101 10.37 9.80 -33.93
CA ASN A 101 9.56 10.54 -32.97
C ASN A 101 8.31 9.79 -32.49
N VAL A 102 8.15 8.51 -32.80
CA VAL A 102 6.95 7.72 -32.47
C VAL A 102 6.57 7.79 -31.00
N LYS A 103 7.56 7.81 -30.11
CA LYS A 103 7.34 7.95 -28.67
C LYS A 103 6.56 9.22 -28.32
N TYR A 104 6.97 10.37 -28.83
CA TYR A 104 6.28 11.64 -28.61
C TYR A 104 4.85 11.64 -29.15
N TYR A 105 4.64 11.05 -30.33
CA TYR A 105 3.31 10.96 -30.93
C TYR A 105 2.41 10.04 -30.09
N ALA A 106 2.93 8.91 -29.63
CA ALA A 106 2.20 7.99 -28.75
C ALA A 106 1.87 8.62 -27.39
N GLU A 107 2.77 9.41 -26.81
CA GLU A 107 2.53 10.16 -25.58
C GLU A 107 1.38 11.18 -25.76
N ILE A 108 1.30 11.89 -26.89
CA ILE A 108 0.19 12.80 -27.21
C ILE A 108 -1.14 12.02 -27.30
N VAL A 109 -1.15 10.90 -28.01
CA VAL A 109 -2.35 10.05 -28.12
C VAL A 109 -2.80 9.55 -26.76
N SER A 110 -1.87 9.06 -25.92
CA SER A 110 -2.11 8.60 -24.57
C SER A 110 -2.71 9.71 -23.67
N GLU A 111 -2.16 10.93 -23.75
CA GLU A 111 -2.67 12.09 -23.00
C GLU A 111 -4.12 12.42 -23.39
N LYS A 112 -4.41 12.49 -24.70
CA LYS A 112 -5.77 12.76 -25.18
C LYS A 112 -6.73 11.63 -24.84
N ALA A 113 -6.29 10.38 -24.89
CA ALA A 113 -7.09 9.24 -24.47
C ALA A 113 -7.42 9.29 -22.96
N MET A 114 -6.45 9.68 -22.13
CA MET A 114 -6.66 9.87 -20.69
C MET A 114 -7.72 10.96 -20.42
N MET A 115 -7.63 12.08 -21.12
CA MET A 115 -8.65 13.15 -21.01
C MET A 115 -10.05 12.63 -21.37
N ARG A 116 -10.19 11.84 -22.44
CA ARG A 116 -11.46 11.22 -22.83
C ARG A 116 -12.00 10.26 -21.76
N ARG A 117 -11.12 9.44 -21.17
CA ARG A 117 -11.49 8.54 -20.06
C ARG A 117 -11.95 9.31 -18.85
N LEU A 118 -11.28 10.43 -18.49
CA LEU A 118 -11.69 11.32 -17.39
C LEU A 118 -13.07 11.95 -17.66
N ILE A 119 -13.32 12.43 -18.87
CA ILE A 119 -14.62 13.00 -19.27
C ILE A 119 -15.69 11.94 -19.12
N LYS A 120 -15.49 10.73 -19.66
CA LYS A 120 -16.45 9.62 -19.56
C LYS A 120 -16.71 9.23 -18.10
N LEU A 121 -15.69 9.17 -17.27
CA LEU A 121 -15.82 8.87 -15.84
C LEU A 121 -16.65 9.94 -15.13
N ASN A 122 -16.40 11.23 -15.45
CA ASN A 122 -17.14 12.34 -14.86
C ASN A 122 -18.63 12.30 -15.24
N ASP A 123 -18.93 11.95 -16.50
CA ASP A 123 -20.31 11.77 -16.96
C ASP A 123 -21.00 10.59 -16.24
N GLU A 124 -20.30 9.49 -16.01
CA GLU A 124 -20.81 8.35 -15.25
C GLU A 124 -21.12 8.74 -13.80
N ILE A 125 -20.20 9.47 -13.14
CA ILE A 125 -20.40 9.96 -11.76
C ILE A 125 -21.58 10.92 -11.70
N SER A 126 -21.63 11.86 -12.63
CA SER A 126 -22.74 12.82 -12.75
C SER A 126 -24.10 12.11 -12.87
N ASN A 127 -24.18 11.10 -13.75
CA ASN A 127 -25.38 10.30 -13.93
C ASN A 127 -25.78 9.53 -12.66
N MET A 128 -24.82 8.97 -11.91
CA MET A 128 -25.12 8.32 -10.62
C MET A 128 -25.70 9.29 -9.61
N CYS A 129 -25.15 10.51 -9.54
CA CYS A 129 -25.67 11.56 -8.66
C CYS A 129 -27.12 11.98 -9.04
N TYR A 130 -27.41 12.16 -10.34
CA TYR A 130 -28.76 12.52 -10.81
C TYR A 130 -29.79 11.41 -10.58
N LEU A 131 -29.39 10.15 -10.73
CA LEU A 131 -30.28 9.01 -10.52
C LEU A 131 -30.65 8.80 -9.05
N GLY A 132 -29.79 9.17 -8.10
CA GLY A 132 -30.06 9.13 -6.66
C GLY A 132 -30.44 7.74 -6.12
N LYS A 133 -30.03 6.64 -6.80
CA LYS A 133 -30.38 5.28 -6.40
C LYS A 133 -29.47 4.73 -5.30
N GLU A 134 -28.24 5.22 -5.23
CA GLU A 134 -27.24 4.80 -4.26
C GLU A 134 -27.13 5.82 -3.12
N PRO A 135 -26.84 5.39 -1.90
CA PRO A 135 -26.54 6.31 -0.80
C PRO A 135 -25.27 7.11 -1.10
N MET A 136 -25.15 8.31 -0.53
CA MET A 136 -24.04 9.23 -0.78
C MET A 136 -22.67 8.58 -0.55
N GLU A 137 -22.54 7.79 0.52
CA GLU A 137 -21.32 7.05 0.84
C GLU A 137 -20.92 6.06 -0.26
N GLY A 138 -21.90 5.34 -0.83
CA GLY A 138 -21.69 4.42 -1.95
C GLY A 138 -21.22 5.13 -3.22
N ILE A 139 -21.79 6.31 -3.54
CA ILE A 139 -21.37 7.12 -4.69
C ILE A 139 -19.93 7.59 -4.50
N LEU A 140 -19.54 8.03 -3.30
CA LEU A 140 -18.19 8.47 -2.99
C LEU A 140 -17.19 7.32 -3.13
N GLU A 141 -17.51 6.13 -2.61
CA GLU A 141 -16.65 4.95 -2.71
C GLU A 141 -16.43 4.50 -4.17
N ILE A 142 -17.51 4.43 -4.95
CA ILE A 142 -17.44 4.08 -6.38
C ILE A 142 -16.61 5.11 -7.14
N THR A 143 -16.78 6.40 -6.82
CA THR A 143 -16.05 7.49 -7.45
C THR A 143 -14.55 7.36 -7.15
N GLU A 144 -14.17 7.19 -5.88
CA GLU A 144 -12.77 7.02 -5.47
C GLU A 144 -12.14 5.81 -6.17
N LYS A 145 -12.84 4.67 -6.17
CA LYS A 145 -12.37 3.45 -6.82
C LYS A 145 -12.12 3.65 -8.31
N LYS A 146 -13.07 4.24 -9.03
CA LYS A 146 -12.96 4.45 -10.50
C LYS A 146 -11.86 5.45 -10.86
N VAL A 147 -11.74 6.54 -10.09
CA VAL A 147 -10.64 7.50 -10.27
C VAL A 147 -9.30 6.83 -10.02
N PHE A 148 -9.19 6.04 -8.97
CA PHE A 148 -7.98 5.31 -8.64
C PHE A 148 -7.59 4.28 -9.72
N GLU A 149 -8.55 3.49 -10.22
CA GLU A 149 -8.31 2.54 -11.31
C GLU A 149 -7.80 3.25 -12.57
N LEU A 150 -8.33 4.45 -12.86
CA LEU A 150 -7.92 5.24 -14.01
C LEU A 150 -6.48 5.77 -13.84
N VAL A 151 -6.10 6.22 -12.64
CA VAL A 151 -4.74 6.66 -12.32
C VAL A 151 -3.75 5.50 -12.30
N GLN A 152 -4.15 4.33 -11.76
CA GLN A 152 -3.32 3.14 -11.75
C GLN A 152 -3.02 2.60 -13.16
N LYS A 153 -4.00 2.63 -14.08
CA LYS A 153 -3.78 2.24 -15.49
C LYS A 153 -2.67 3.04 -16.18
N ARG A 154 -2.38 4.24 -15.71
CA ARG A 154 -1.22 5.03 -16.15
C ARG A 154 0.12 4.41 -15.72
N ASN A 155 0.13 3.67 -14.60
CA ASN A 155 1.33 3.10 -13.98
C ASN A 155 1.53 1.59 -14.27
N THR A 156 0.60 0.94 -14.99
CA THR A 156 0.66 -0.51 -15.26
C THR A 156 1.36 -0.86 -16.58
N GLY A 157 2.16 0.04 -17.13
CA GLY A 157 2.75 -0.13 -18.46
C GLY A 157 4.17 -0.66 -18.52
N ASP A 158 4.96 -0.65 -17.46
CA ASP A 158 6.37 -1.02 -17.61
C ASP A 158 6.66 -2.42 -17.02
N PHE A 159 6.75 -3.42 -17.89
CA PHE A 159 7.61 -4.58 -17.64
C PHE A 159 9.03 -4.07 -17.47
N VAL A 160 9.49 -3.97 -16.22
CA VAL A 160 10.88 -3.57 -15.97
C VAL A 160 11.79 -4.71 -16.43
N PRO A 161 12.67 -4.52 -17.42
CA PRO A 161 13.60 -5.56 -17.86
C PRO A 161 14.41 -6.08 -16.67
N ILE A 162 14.61 -7.39 -16.59
CA ILE A 162 15.33 -8.01 -15.46
C ILE A 162 16.70 -7.36 -15.23
N LYS A 163 17.36 -6.88 -16.28
CA LYS A 163 18.63 -6.15 -16.18
C LYS A 163 18.52 -4.92 -15.28
N GLN A 164 17.44 -4.14 -15.42
CA GLN A 164 17.19 -2.96 -14.58
C GLN A 164 16.92 -3.35 -13.12
N VAL A 165 16.14 -4.43 -12.92
CA VAL A 165 15.84 -4.96 -11.57
C VAL A 165 17.11 -5.42 -10.89
N VAL A 166 18.03 -6.08 -11.61
CA VAL A 166 19.33 -6.53 -11.10
C VAL A 166 20.20 -5.33 -10.70
N LEU A 167 20.28 -4.30 -11.53
CA LEU A 167 21.04 -3.08 -11.21
C LEU A 167 20.49 -2.41 -9.95
N ASN A 168 19.18 -2.20 -9.87
CA ASN A 168 18.54 -1.62 -8.70
C ASN A 168 18.75 -2.47 -7.43
N ALA A 169 18.78 -3.79 -7.55
CA ALA A 169 19.08 -4.69 -6.43
C ALA A 169 20.53 -4.57 -5.97
N LEU A 170 21.48 -4.51 -6.90
CA LEU A 170 22.90 -4.31 -6.60
C LEU A 170 23.15 -2.96 -5.92
N ASP A 171 22.50 -1.89 -6.38
CA ASP A 171 22.60 -0.56 -5.77
C ASP A 171 22.10 -0.57 -4.32
N LYS A 172 20.94 -1.25 -4.06
CA LYS A 172 20.41 -1.42 -2.70
C LYS A 172 21.37 -2.21 -1.80
N ILE A 173 21.95 -3.31 -2.30
CA ILE A 173 22.93 -4.12 -1.57
C ILE A 173 24.18 -3.28 -1.29
N GLY A 174 24.68 -2.52 -2.27
CA GLY A 174 25.82 -1.65 -2.12
C GLY A 174 25.62 -0.54 -1.09
N ALA A 175 24.42 0.07 -1.06
CA ALA A 175 24.04 1.06 -0.05
C ALA A 175 23.95 0.44 1.36
N ALA A 176 23.36 -0.75 1.49
CA ALA A 176 23.29 -1.49 2.76
C ALA A 176 24.69 -1.85 3.29
N SER A 177 25.60 -2.28 2.41
CA SER A 177 26.98 -2.62 2.78
C SER A 177 27.76 -1.41 3.32
N LYS A 178 27.54 -0.22 2.73
CA LYS A 178 28.18 1.03 3.20
C LYS A 178 27.68 1.50 4.56
N ASN A 179 26.43 1.18 4.91
CA ASN A 179 25.81 1.56 6.18
C ASN A 179 26.08 0.56 7.33
N GLY A 180 27.10 -0.27 7.24
CA GLY A 180 27.47 -1.23 8.30
C GLY A 180 26.55 -2.46 8.39
N GLY A 181 25.65 -2.67 7.42
CA GLY A 181 25.05 -3.98 7.11
C GLY A 181 23.96 -4.51 8.04
N SER A 182 23.54 -3.82 9.11
CA SER A 182 22.66 -4.46 10.10
C SER A 182 21.16 -4.18 9.90
N VAL A 183 20.77 -3.00 9.45
CA VAL A 183 19.36 -2.62 9.33
C VAL A 183 19.10 -1.91 8.01
N THR A 184 18.39 -2.55 7.09
CA THR A 184 18.02 -1.99 5.77
C THR A 184 16.67 -1.31 5.78
N GLY A 185 15.77 -1.73 6.66
CA GLY A 185 14.46 -1.14 6.88
C GLY A 185 14.45 -0.07 7.97
N ILE A 186 13.27 0.24 8.50
CA ILE A 186 13.10 1.17 9.61
C ILE A 186 13.41 0.43 10.91
N PRO A 187 14.40 0.86 11.71
CA PRO A 187 14.71 0.24 13.00
C PRO A 187 13.52 0.35 13.97
N THR A 188 13.25 -0.74 14.68
CA THR A 188 12.21 -0.79 15.72
C THR A 188 12.67 -0.21 17.07
N GLY A 189 13.99 -0.12 17.27
CA GLY A 189 14.62 0.23 18.55
C GLY A 189 14.94 -0.98 19.43
N PHE A 190 14.55 -2.19 19.02
CA PHE A 190 14.88 -3.44 19.67
C PHE A 190 16.00 -4.15 18.90
N ILE A 191 17.20 -4.13 19.45
CA ILE A 191 18.44 -4.55 18.75
C ILE A 191 18.34 -5.97 18.18
N ASP A 192 17.93 -6.94 18.99
CA ASP A 192 17.82 -8.33 18.55
C ASP A 192 16.70 -8.55 17.53
N LEU A 193 15.62 -7.77 17.65
CA LEU A 193 14.53 -7.80 16.70
C LEU A 193 14.96 -7.19 15.35
N ASP A 194 15.63 -6.05 15.41
CA ASP A 194 16.18 -5.38 14.23
C ASP A 194 17.22 -6.23 13.52
N TYR A 195 18.07 -6.95 14.26
CA TYR A 195 19.03 -7.90 13.70
C TYR A 195 18.31 -9.04 12.93
N LYS A 196 17.22 -9.59 13.51
CA LYS A 196 16.47 -10.69 12.87
C LYS A 196 15.66 -10.25 11.65
N MET A 197 15.09 -9.04 11.68
CA MET A 197 14.18 -8.54 10.64
C MET A 197 14.88 -7.63 9.62
N ALA A 198 16.14 -7.22 9.90
CA ALA A 198 16.81 -6.10 9.22
C ALA A 198 15.98 -4.80 9.26
N GLY A 199 15.19 -4.58 10.35
CA GLY A 199 14.22 -3.53 10.50
C GLY A 199 12.87 -3.79 9.80
N LEU A 200 11.94 -2.84 9.90
CA LEU A 200 10.64 -2.90 9.23
C LEU A 200 10.82 -2.59 7.73
N GLN A 201 10.53 -3.56 6.87
CA GLN A 201 10.75 -3.41 5.44
C GLN A 201 9.57 -2.71 4.76
N PRO A 202 9.81 -1.82 3.77
CA PRO A 202 8.73 -1.23 2.97
C PRO A 202 7.84 -2.32 2.33
N SER A 203 6.54 -2.03 2.25
CA SER A 203 5.54 -2.94 1.68
C SER A 203 5.24 -4.21 2.49
N ASP A 204 5.86 -4.41 3.67
CA ASP A 204 5.55 -5.54 4.52
C ASP A 204 4.29 -5.31 5.35
N LEU A 205 3.48 -6.38 5.47
CA LEU A 205 2.41 -6.50 6.45
C LEU A 205 2.92 -7.33 7.62
N ILE A 206 3.00 -6.70 8.79
CA ILE A 206 3.52 -7.28 10.02
C ILE A 206 2.34 -7.46 10.98
N LEU A 207 2.09 -8.70 11.38
CA LEU A 207 1.06 -9.02 12.36
C LEU A 207 1.70 -9.19 13.74
N VAL A 208 1.19 -8.45 14.73
CA VAL A 208 1.55 -8.62 16.13
C VAL A 208 0.33 -9.09 16.91
N ALA A 209 0.35 -10.32 17.40
CA ALA A 209 -0.79 -10.90 18.09
C ALA A 209 -0.47 -11.32 19.52
N ALA A 210 -1.44 -11.12 20.41
CA ALA A 210 -1.31 -11.48 21.82
C ALA A 210 -2.68 -11.68 22.47
N ARG A 211 -2.66 -12.36 23.63
CA ARG A 211 -3.81 -12.32 24.56
C ARG A 211 -3.90 -10.94 25.22
N PRO A 212 -5.10 -10.55 25.73
CA PRO A 212 -5.24 -9.31 26.49
C PRO A 212 -4.21 -9.20 27.63
N SER A 213 -3.80 -7.99 27.94
CA SER A 213 -2.85 -7.67 29.02
C SER A 213 -1.39 -8.13 28.81
N MET A 214 -1.05 -8.73 27.67
CA MET A 214 0.34 -9.09 27.35
C MET A 214 1.21 -7.89 26.94
N GLY A 215 0.61 -6.71 26.71
CA GLY A 215 1.35 -5.49 26.34
C GLY A 215 1.38 -5.21 24.84
N LYS A 216 0.44 -5.75 24.04
CA LYS A 216 0.38 -5.58 22.57
C LYS A 216 0.46 -4.11 22.13
N THR A 217 -0.44 -3.26 22.63
CA THR A 217 -0.45 -1.81 22.34
C THR A 217 0.82 -1.12 22.85
N ALA A 218 1.33 -1.50 24.03
CA ALA A 218 2.57 -0.95 24.57
C ALA A 218 3.76 -1.25 23.65
N PHE A 219 3.87 -2.47 23.13
CA PHE A 219 4.94 -2.87 22.22
C PHE A 219 4.99 -2.01 20.95
N VAL A 220 3.84 -1.81 20.31
CA VAL A 220 3.82 -0.98 19.08
C VAL A 220 3.98 0.50 19.35
N LEU A 221 3.55 0.99 20.54
CA LEU A 221 3.83 2.37 20.95
C LEU A 221 5.31 2.60 21.20
N ASN A 222 6.05 1.61 21.74
CA ASN A 222 7.52 1.69 21.85
C ASN A 222 8.19 1.78 20.46
N ILE A 223 7.71 1.00 19.48
CA ILE A 223 8.19 1.10 18.11
C ILE A 223 7.85 2.48 17.52
N ALA A 224 6.59 2.93 17.68
CA ALA A 224 6.15 4.24 17.19
C ALA A 224 6.99 5.39 17.78
N GLN A 225 7.24 5.35 19.10
CA GLN A 225 8.08 6.31 19.80
C GLN A 225 9.50 6.32 19.23
N HIS A 226 10.12 5.16 19.05
CA HIS A 226 11.46 5.08 18.48
C HIS A 226 11.51 5.65 17.05
N VAL A 227 10.55 5.27 16.20
CA VAL A 227 10.49 5.69 14.80
C VAL A 227 10.18 7.20 14.68
N ALA A 228 9.19 7.70 15.42
CA ALA A 228 8.78 9.10 15.31
C ALA A 228 9.73 10.06 16.05
N PHE A 229 10.20 9.71 17.26
CA PHE A 229 10.94 10.65 18.11
C PHE A 229 12.46 10.55 17.92
N LYS A 230 12.99 9.33 17.71
CA LYS A 230 14.44 9.15 17.57
C LYS A 230 14.94 9.18 16.12
N GLN A 231 14.06 8.78 15.17
CA GLN A 231 14.41 8.76 13.74
C GLN A 231 13.74 9.87 12.93
N ASN A 232 12.89 10.67 13.58
CA ASN A 232 12.15 11.79 12.96
C ASN A 232 11.37 11.37 11.70
N LYS A 233 10.76 10.16 11.74
CA LYS A 233 9.95 9.61 10.66
C LYS A 233 8.45 9.80 10.93
N SER A 234 7.66 9.82 9.85
CA SER A 234 6.21 10.03 9.94
C SER A 234 5.49 8.71 10.24
N VAL A 235 4.76 8.68 11.35
CA VAL A 235 4.03 7.49 11.83
C VAL A 235 2.54 7.80 11.97
N ALA A 236 1.68 6.95 11.40
CA ALA A 236 0.23 7.01 11.57
C ALA A 236 -0.24 5.84 12.45
N ILE A 237 -0.95 6.13 13.53
CA ILE A 237 -1.58 5.14 14.42
C ILE A 237 -3.09 5.25 14.29
N PHE A 238 -3.73 4.15 13.89
CA PHE A 238 -5.18 4.00 13.89
C PHE A 238 -5.57 3.16 15.10
N SER A 239 -6.16 3.80 16.10
CA SER A 239 -6.55 3.17 17.37
C SER A 239 -8.07 2.97 17.41
N LEU A 240 -8.51 1.74 17.32
CA LEU A 240 -9.93 1.38 17.30
C LEU A 240 -10.44 0.95 18.67
N GLU A 241 -9.53 0.74 19.65
CA GLU A 241 -9.84 0.30 21.01
C GLU A 241 -9.69 1.43 22.04
N MET A 242 -8.70 2.29 21.86
CA MET A 242 -8.34 3.33 22.83
C MET A 242 -8.46 4.72 22.23
N SER A 243 -8.87 5.71 23.05
CA SER A 243 -8.88 7.10 22.62
C SER A 243 -7.46 7.65 22.43
N LYS A 244 -7.32 8.69 21.62
CA LYS A 244 -6.05 9.38 21.38
C LYS A 244 -5.43 9.92 22.68
N GLU A 245 -6.24 10.42 23.62
CA GLU A 245 -5.76 10.92 24.91
C GLU A 245 -5.15 9.78 25.75
N GLN A 246 -5.76 8.59 25.73
CA GLN A 246 -5.22 7.42 26.43
C GLN A 246 -3.87 6.97 25.83
N LEU A 247 -3.73 7.03 24.52
CA LEU A 247 -2.45 6.72 23.85
C LEU A 247 -1.38 7.76 24.17
N VAL A 248 -1.73 9.05 24.17
CA VAL A 248 -0.80 10.12 24.55
C VAL A 248 -0.35 9.97 26.00
N ASN A 249 -1.25 9.62 26.93
CA ASN A 249 -0.87 9.34 28.32
C ASN A 249 0.13 8.17 28.44
N ARG A 250 -0.02 7.13 27.59
CA ARG A 250 0.98 6.04 27.53
C ARG A 250 2.30 6.50 26.94
N LEU A 251 2.28 7.38 25.94
CA LEU A 251 3.50 7.98 25.37
C LEU A 251 4.22 8.87 26.41
N PHE A 252 3.49 9.58 27.26
CA PHE A 252 4.06 10.32 28.37
C PHE A 252 4.75 9.40 29.39
N ALA A 253 4.08 8.32 29.80
CA ALA A 253 4.68 7.34 30.70
C ALA A 253 5.96 6.72 30.10
N LEU A 254 5.93 6.45 28.79
CA LEU A 254 7.02 5.82 28.06
C LEU A 254 8.22 6.74 27.87
N GLU A 255 8.03 7.97 27.38
CA GLU A 255 9.10 8.92 27.07
C GLU A 255 9.65 9.56 28.33
N GLY A 256 8.76 10.06 29.21
CA GLY A 256 9.16 10.73 30.47
C GLY A 256 9.57 9.76 31.56
N GLN A 257 9.37 8.46 31.39
CA GLN A 257 9.57 7.45 32.45
C GLN A 257 8.84 7.85 33.73
N VAL A 258 7.62 8.35 33.59
CA VAL A 258 6.70 8.67 34.68
C VAL A 258 5.76 7.51 34.90
N ASP A 259 5.49 7.18 36.17
CA ASP A 259 4.61 6.06 36.51
C ASP A 259 3.20 6.27 35.91
N ALA A 260 2.74 5.31 35.11
CA ALA A 260 1.45 5.37 34.45
C ALA A 260 0.25 5.48 35.44
N GLN A 261 0.41 4.99 36.68
CA GLN A 261 -0.58 5.13 37.72
C GLN A 261 -0.65 6.57 38.22
N ASN A 262 0.52 7.22 38.43
CA ASN A 262 0.61 8.62 38.84
C ASN A 262 0.01 9.54 37.78
N LEU A 263 0.30 9.31 36.51
CA LEU A 263 -0.34 10.04 35.40
C LEU A 263 -1.86 9.91 35.43
N ARG A 264 -2.37 8.69 35.63
CA ARG A 264 -3.82 8.43 35.66
C ARG A 264 -4.53 9.07 36.82
N THR A 265 -3.89 9.12 38.00
CA THR A 265 -4.49 9.65 39.23
C THR A 265 -4.21 11.14 39.44
N GLY A 266 -3.29 11.73 38.65
CA GLY A 266 -2.83 13.11 38.80
C GLY A 266 -1.91 13.32 40.02
N ASN A 267 -1.43 12.24 40.65
CA ASN A 267 -0.54 12.32 41.82
C ASN A 267 0.92 12.35 41.36
N LEU A 268 1.31 13.47 40.77
CA LEU A 268 2.65 13.69 40.20
C LEU A 268 3.49 14.51 41.19
N GLN A 269 4.78 14.12 41.32
CA GLN A 269 5.78 14.91 42.05
C GLN A 269 6.33 16.01 41.12
N ASP A 270 7.02 17.00 41.68
CA ASP A 270 7.54 18.15 40.92
C ASP A 270 8.51 17.68 39.79
N ASP A 271 9.38 16.72 40.07
CA ASP A 271 10.30 16.14 39.10
C ASP A 271 9.59 15.34 38.01
N GLU A 272 8.46 14.72 38.29
CA GLU A 272 7.62 14.04 37.30
C GLU A 272 6.92 15.06 36.40
N TRP A 273 6.54 16.24 36.94
CA TRP A 273 5.99 17.33 36.14
C TRP A 273 7.01 17.91 35.15
N GLU A 274 8.26 18.07 35.56
CA GLU A 274 9.34 18.53 34.65
C GLU A 274 9.53 17.55 33.52
N LYS A 275 9.65 16.24 33.79
CA LYS A 275 9.76 15.19 32.78
C LYS A 275 8.55 15.14 31.82
N LEU A 276 7.36 15.40 32.35
CA LEU A 276 6.13 15.44 31.56
C LEU A 276 6.15 16.60 30.56
N ILE A 277 6.59 17.77 30.98
CA ILE A 277 6.70 18.97 30.11
C ILE A 277 7.76 18.74 29.03
N GLU A 278 8.92 18.17 29.37
CA GLU A 278 9.94 17.81 28.38
C GLU A 278 9.41 16.79 27.36
N SER A 279 8.70 15.77 27.83
CA SER A 279 8.08 14.77 26.97
C SER A 279 7.01 15.38 26.07
N ALA A 280 6.24 16.35 26.56
CA ALA A 280 5.22 17.04 25.77
C ALA A 280 5.84 17.81 24.60
N ASP A 281 7.00 18.44 24.80
CA ASP A 281 7.72 19.15 23.74
C ASP A 281 8.24 18.16 22.67
N ILE A 282 8.79 17.01 23.08
CA ILE A 282 9.25 15.96 22.16
C ILE A 282 8.11 15.38 21.35
N ILE A 283 7.01 15.00 22.03
CA ILE A 283 5.82 14.43 21.39
C ILE A 283 5.21 15.44 20.41
N GLY A 284 5.06 16.71 20.86
CA GLY A 284 4.45 17.76 20.05
C GLY A 284 5.23 18.16 18.80
N LYS A 285 6.55 17.96 18.79
CA LYS A 285 7.41 18.20 17.62
C LYS A 285 7.54 17.01 16.69
N SER A 286 7.04 15.84 17.09
CA SER A 286 7.15 14.62 16.29
C SER A 286 6.15 14.58 15.14
N ASN A 287 6.47 13.79 14.11
CA ASN A 287 5.58 13.52 12.99
C ASN A 287 4.66 12.30 13.28
N LEU A 288 4.07 12.25 14.48
CA LEU A 288 3.15 11.21 14.90
C LEU A 288 1.71 11.68 14.77
N ILE A 289 0.89 10.94 14.03
CA ILE A 289 -0.55 11.18 13.94
C ILE A 289 -1.30 10.02 14.56
N ILE A 290 -2.33 10.32 15.34
CA ILE A 290 -3.22 9.34 15.97
C ILE A 290 -4.64 9.63 15.49
N ASP A 291 -5.27 8.61 14.91
CA ASP A 291 -6.67 8.59 14.53
C ASP A 291 -7.41 7.54 15.39
N ASP A 292 -8.42 7.96 16.11
CA ASP A 292 -9.23 7.11 17.00
C ASP A 292 -10.67 6.94 16.50
N THR A 293 -10.88 7.05 15.18
CA THR A 293 -12.19 6.82 14.55
C THR A 293 -12.64 5.38 14.76
N PRO A 294 -13.72 5.13 15.50
CA PRO A 294 -14.18 3.77 15.78
C PRO A 294 -14.75 3.12 14.52
N GLY A 295 -14.43 1.84 14.31
CA GLY A 295 -14.99 1.05 13.22
C GLY A 295 -14.63 1.57 11.83
N ILE A 296 -13.45 2.19 11.66
CA ILE A 296 -12.98 2.71 10.38
C ILE A 296 -13.04 1.63 9.28
N SER A 297 -13.56 1.99 8.12
CA SER A 297 -13.54 1.12 6.95
C SER A 297 -12.16 1.10 6.30
N ILE A 298 -11.86 0.04 5.53
CA ILE A 298 -10.60 -0.06 4.79
C ILE A 298 -10.45 1.07 3.75
N SER A 299 -11.56 1.51 3.14
CA SER A 299 -11.59 2.61 2.17
C SER A 299 -11.23 3.94 2.82
N GLU A 300 -11.83 4.23 3.97
CA GLU A 300 -11.54 5.44 4.74
C GLU A 300 -10.10 5.46 5.26
N LEU A 301 -9.63 4.33 5.82
CA LEU A 301 -8.24 4.18 6.25
C LEU A 301 -7.26 4.45 5.11
N ARG A 302 -7.52 3.88 3.93
CA ARG A 302 -6.70 4.09 2.73
C ARG A 302 -6.69 5.55 2.30
N SER A 303 -7.84 6.21 2.29
CA SER A 303 -7.98 7.62 1.93
C SER A 303 -7.18 8.51 2.89
N LYS A 304 -7.32 8.30 4.21
CA LYS A 304 -6.57 9.02 5.24
C LYS A 304 -5.06 8.80 5.11
N CYS A 305 -4.60 7.55 4.89
CA CYS A 305 -3.18 7.25 4.70
C CYS A 305 -2.59 7.92 3.45
N ARG A 306 -3.33 7.94 2.33
CA ARG A 306 -2.90 8.65 1.12
C ARG A 306 -2.77 10.15 1.34
N LYS A 307 -3.78 10.76 1.95
CA LYS A 307 -3.77 12.19 2.29
C LYS A 307 -2.58 12.50 3.18
N PHE A 308 -2.39 11.74 4.24
CA PHE A 308 -1.30 11.94 5.18
C PHE A 308 0.08 11.79 4.50
N LYS A 309 0.23 10.81 3.61
CA LYS A 309 1.47 10.62 2.86
C LYS A 309 1.80 11.79 1.94
N LEU A 310 0.78 12.43 1.34
CA LEU A 310 0.96 13.59 0.46
C LEU A 310 1.31 14.85 1.25
N GLU A 311 0.73 15.06 2.43
CA GLU A 311 0.88 16.30 3.22
C GLU A 311 2.14 16.28 4.11
N HIS A 312 2.47 15.14 4.71
CA HIS A 312 3.51 15.04 5.73
C HIS A 312 4.57 13.97 5.47
N GLY A 313 4.40 13.18 4.40
CA GLY A 313 5.12 11.93 4.25
C GLY A 313 4.52 10.83 5.16
N LEU A 314 4.87 9.58 4.91
CA LEU A 314 4.40 8.45 5.72
C LEU A 314 5.41 7.32 5.62
N ASP A 315 5.96 6.91 6.78
CA ASP A 315 6.98 5.88 6.88
C ASP A 315 6.49 4.61 7.57
N LEU A 316 5.49 4.70 8.46
CA LEU A 316 4.96 3.56 9.21
C LEU A 316 3.46 3.74 9.48
N ILE A 317 2.69 2.66 9.32
CA ILE A 317 1.27 2.59 9.68
C ILE A 317 1.11 1.54 10.79
N ILE A 318 0.38 1.88 11.86
CA ILE A 318 0.02 0.98 12.96
C ILE A 318 -1.49 0.96 13.12
N ILE A 319 -2.08 -0.25 13.26
CA ILE A 319 -3.53 -0.45 13.41
C ILE A 319 -3.78 -1.28 14.66
N ASP A 320 -4.47 -0.71 15.66
CA ASP A 320 -4.83 -1.35 16.93
C ASP A 320 -6.36 -1.40 17.11
N TYR A 321 -7.04 -2.49 16.87
CA TYR A 321 -6.65 -3.75 16.27
C TYR A 321 -7.61 -4.13 15.14
N LEU A 322 -7.15 -4.96 14.24
CA LEU A 322 -7.79 -5.31 12.98
C LEU A 322 -9.25 -5.80 13.10
N GLN A 323 -9.56 -6.58 14.15
CA GLN A 323 -10.90 -7.11 14.34
C GLN A 323 -11.96 -6.06 14.68
N LEU A 324 -11.60 -4.81 14.95
CA LEU A 324 -12.54 -3.70 15.16
C LEU A 324 -12.80 -2.89 13.89
N MET A 325 -12.11 -3.17 12.81
CA MET A 325 -12.40 -2.54 11.51
C MET A 325 -13.74 -3.01 10.97
N SER A 326 -14.42 -2.12 10.25
CA SER A 326 -15.63 -2.45 9.50
C SER A 326 -15.26 -2.98 8.12
N GLY A 327 -15.85 -4.12 7.75
CA GLY A 327 -15.80 -4.63 6.39
C GLY A 327 -16.69 -3.81 5.44
N HIS A 328 -16.69 -4.15 4.17
CA HIS A 328 -17.55 -3.52 3.17
C HIS A 328 -19.04 -3.69 3.54
N VAL A 329 -19.82 -2.63 3.35
CA VAL A 329 -21.29 -2.65 3.46
C VAL A 329 -21.85 -3.38 2.22
N GLY A 330 -21.68 -4.70 2.17
CA GLY A 330 -22.10 -5.49 1.03
C GLY A 330 -22.48 -6.91 1.41
N GLY A 331 -23.72 -7.13 1.83
CA GLY A 331 -24.31 -8.46 1.94
C GLY A 331 -24.49 -8.98 3.37
N ARG A 332 -25.75 -9.14 3.76
CA ARG A 332 -26.22 -9.65 5.07
C ARG A 332 -25.79 -11.07 5.44
N ASN A 333 -24.88 -11.72 4.67
CA ASN A 333 -24.54 -13.14 4.84
C ASN A 333 -23.04 -13.47 4.81
N GLU A 334 -22.12 -12.49 4.87
CA GLU A 334 -20.69 -12.81 4.93
C GLU A 334 -20.29 -13.22 6.35
N SER A 335 -19.50 -14.29 6.45
CA SER A 335 -18.98 -14.73 7.75
C SER A 335 -17.89 -13.75 8.22
N ARG A 336 -17.79 -13.51 9.53
CA ARG A 336 -16.74 -12.65 10.11
C ARG A 336 -15.32 -13.05 9.67
N GLN A 337 -15.08 -14.33 9.40
CA GLN A 337 -13.82 -14.82 8.86
C GLN A 337 -13.53 -14.30 7.45
N GLN A 338 -14.55 -14.21 6.60
CA GLN A 338 -14.40 -13.67 5.25
C GLN A 338 -14.07 -12.18 5.29
N GLU A 339 -14.78 -11.42 6.11
CA GLU A 339 -14.54 -9.99 6.32
C GLU A 339 -13.10 -9.72 6.78
N ILE A 340 -12.61 -10.46 7.78
CA ILE A 340 -11.22 -10.35 8.25
C ILE A 340 -10.21 -10.69 7.15
N SER A 341 -10.53 -11.69 6.32
CA SER A 341 -9.69 -12.08 5.19
C SER A 341 -9.58 -10.98 4.14
N ASP A 342 -10.69 -10.30 3.86
CA ASP A 342 -10.72 -9.21 2.88
C ASP A 342 -10.00 -7.97 3.41
N ILE A 343 -10.14 -7.65 4.70
CA ILE A 343 -9.39 -6.60 5.37
C ILE A 343 -7.88 -6.89 5.30
N SER A 344 -7.46 -8.12 5.60
CA SER A 344 -6.04 -8.52 5.58
C SER A 344 -5.42 -8.32 4.20
N ARG A 345 -6.08 -8.82 3.14
CA ARG A 345 -5.63 -8.63 1.75
C ARG A 345 -5.57 -7.16 1.37
N ALA A 346 -6.54 -6.38 1.80
CA ALA A 346 -6.59 -4.95 1.51
C ALA A 346 -5.47 -4.19 2.24
N LEU A 347 -5.12 -4.56 3.49
CA LEU A 347 -3.99 -4.00 4.22
C LEU A 347 -2.64 -4.35 3.56
N LYS A 348 -2.47 -5.59 3.08
CA LYS A 348 -1.28 -5.96 2.29
C LYS A 348 -1.22 -5.17 0.98
N GLY A 349 -2.37 -4.95 0.33
CA GLY A 349 -2.49 -4.07 -0.84
C GLY A 349 -2.07 -2.64 -0.52
N LEU A 350 -2.53 -2.08 0.61
CA LEU A 350 -2.19 -0.74 1.08
C LEU A 350 -0.68 -0.59 1.36
N ALA A 351 -0.07 -1.56 2.04
CA ALA A 351 1.37 -1.56 2.32
C ALA A 351 2.20 -1.48 1.03
N ARG A 352 1.80 -2.25 0.00
CA ARG A 352 2.44 -2.25 -1.32
C ARG A 352 2.21 -0.94 -2.08
N GLU A 353 0.98 -0.45 -2.10
CA GLU A 353 0.57 0.77 -2.79
C GLU A 353 1.35 1.98 -2.27
N LEU A 354 1.42 2.10 -0.95
CA LEU A 354 2.10 3.20 -0.30
C LEU A 354 3.61 2.96 -0.15
N ASN A 355 4.10 1.75 -0.41
CA ASN A 355 5.48 1.34 -0.16
C ASN A 355 5.94 1.66 1.28
N VAL A 356 5.09 1.29 2.26
CA VAL A 356 5.25 1.58 3.69
C VAL A 356 4.97 0.30 4.48
N PRO A 357 5.75 -0.05 5.52
CA PRO A 357 5.39 -1.13 6.43
C PRO A 357 4.09 -0.83 7.16
N VAL A 358 3.25 -1.87 7.31
CA VAL A 358 2.00 -1.83 8.07
C VAL A 358 2.09 -2.82 9.22
N ILE A 359 2.02 -2.35 10.45
CA ILE A 359 1.89 -3.19 11.64
C ILE A 359 0.40 -3.26 12.01
N SER A 360 -0.16 -4.46 11.98
CA SER A 360 -1.54 -4.69 12.39
C SER A 360 -1.57 -5.55 13.64
N LEU A 361 -2.31 -5.10 14.65
CA LEU A 361 -2.49 -5.84 15.88
C LEU A 361 -3.67 -6.81 15.75
N SER A 362 -3.55 -7.96 16.41
CA SER A 362 -4.60 -8.98 16.46
C SER A 362 -4.73 -9.58 17.85
N GLN A 363 -5.96 -9.94 18.20
CA GLN A 363 -6.21 -10.65 19.45
C GLN A 363 -6.25 -12.16 19.18
N LEU A 364 -5.55 -12.94 20.01
CA LEU A 364 -5.52 -14.40 19.92
C LEU A 364 -6.79 -15.03 20.48
N SER A 365 -7.15 -16.19 19.95
CA SER A 365 -8.24 -17.03 20.47
C SER A 365 -8.03 -17.42 21.93
N ARG A 366 -9.12 -17.57 22.67
CA ARG A 366 -9.08 -18.06 24.08
C ARG A 366 -8.57 -19.49 24.20
N ALA A 367 -8.55 -20.25 23.12
CA ALA A 367 -8.03 -21.63 23.09
C ALA A 367 -6.56 -21.72 23.54
N VAL A 368 -5.77 -20.66 23.37
CA VAL A 368 -4.39 -20.60 23.89
C VAL A 368 -4.33 -20.86 25.39
N GLU A 369 -5.26 -20.31 26.17
CA GLU A 369 -5.28 -20.41 27.65
C GLU A 369 -5.69 -21.80 28.14
N GLN A 370 -6.29 -22.62 27.28
CA GLN A 370 -6.68 -23.99 27.62
C GLN A 370 -5.52 -24.98 27.51
N ARG A 371 -4.42 -24.60 26.84
CA ARG A 371 -3.21 -25.42 26.74
C ARG A 371 -2.35 -25.32 28.00
N THR A 372 -1.60 -26.39 28.25
CA THR A 372 -0.72 -26.48 29.41
C THR A 372 0.41 -25.43 29.36
N ASP A 373 1.00 -25.23 28.19
CA ASP A 373 2.12 -24.31 27.99
C ASP A 373 1.69 -22.85 27.71
N LYS A 374 0.41 -22.64 27.34
CA LYS A 374 -0.19 -21.32 27.03
C LYS A 374 0.62 -20.47 26.04
N ARG A 375 1.59 -21.09 25.32
CA ARG A 375 2.41 -20.39 24.33
C ARG A 375 1.65 -20.22 23.03
N PRO A 376 1.65 -19.02 22.44
CA PRO A 376 0.98 -18.77 21.18
C PRO A 376 1.61 -19.53 20.00
N MET A 377 0.78 -19.98 19.07
CA MET A 377 1.18 -20.58 17.80
C MET A 377 0.27 -20.08 16.66
N LEU A 378 0.68 -20.29 15.40
CA LEU A 378 -0.07 -19.80 14.23
C LEU A 378 -1.53 -20.26 14.20
N SER A 379 -1.82 -21.47 14.65
CA SER A 379 -3.21 -21.99 14.73
C SER A 379 -4.12 -21.20 15.69
N ASP A 380 -3.57 -20.36 16.57
CA ASP A 380 -4.36 -19.55 17.51
C ASP A 380 -4.93 -18.27 16.84
N LEU A 381 -4.53 -18.00 15.60
CA LEU A 381 -5.12 -17.01 14.71
C LEU A 381 -6.39 -17.51 14.01
N ARG A 382 -7.08 -18.56 14.52
CA ARG A 382 -8.13 -19.36 13.87
C ARG A 382 -9.29 -18.59 13.25
N GLU A 383 -9.65 -17.42 13.76
CA GLU A 383 -10.66 -16.55 13.11
C GLU A 383 -10.07 -15.73 11.97
N SER A 384 -8.78 -15.86 11.72
CA SER A 384 -7.97 -15.02 10.88
C SER A 384 -6.94 -15.82 10.05
N GLY A 385 -7.26 -17.05 9.64
CA GLY A 385 -6.34 -17.91 8.89
C GLY A 385 -5.80 -17.29 7.60
N ALA A 386 -6.56 -16.39 6.98
CA ALA A 386 -6.10 -15.63 5.83
C ALA A 386 -5.03 -14.58 6.21
N ILE A 387 -5.11 -13.99 7.40
CA ILE A 387 -4.10 -13.01 7.86
C ILE A 387 -2.72 -13.67 7.96
N GLU A 388 -2.68 -14.93 8.41
CA GLU A 388 -1.44 -15.70 8.44
C GLU A 388 -0.82 -15.82 7.04
N GLN A 389 -1.64 -16.06 6.01
CA GLN A 389 -1.16 -16.20 4.63
C GLN A 389 -0.67 -14.88 4.05
N ASP A 390 -1.41 -13.80 4.28
CA ASP A 390 -1.15 -12.47 3.71
C ASP A 390 0.04 -11.77 4.38
N ALA A 391 0.22 -11.94 5.71
CA ALA A 391 1.29 -11.32 6.47
C ALA A 391 2.68 -11.83 6.03
N ASP A 392 3.65 -10.92 5.94
CA ASP A 392 5.05 -11.25 5.67
C ASP A 392 5.76 -11.68 6.95
N VAL A 393 5.38 -11.07 8.08
CA VAL A 393 5.90 -11.37 9.41
C VAL A 393 4.73 -11.56 10.37
N VAL A 394 4.81 -12.60 11.21
CA VAL A 394 3.86 -12.84 12.31
C VAL A 394 4.66 -12.96 13.61
N MET A 395 4.33 -12.11 14.56
CA MET A 395 4.93 -12.08 15.89
C MET A 395 3.88 -12.29 16.96
N PHE A 396 4.23 -13.08 17.98
CA PHE A 396 3.43 -13.23 19.18
C PHE A 396 4.15 -12.63 20.38
N ILE A 397 3.39 -11.99 21.28
CA ILE A 397 3.90 -11.55 22.57
C ILE A 397 3.44 -12.53 23.63
N TYR A 398 4.40 -13.05 24.37
CA TYR A 398 4.17 -13.96 25.49
C TYR A 398 4.94 -13.50 26.71
N ARG A 399 4.30 -13.59 27.86
CA ARG A 399 4.90 -13.28 29.16
C ARG A 399 4.58 -14.41 30.13
N ASP A 400 5.62 -15.12 30.57
CA ASP A 400 5.48 -16.24 31.49
C ASP A 400 5.02 -15.79 32.88
N ASP A 401 5.52 -14.64 33.34
CA ASP A 401 5.17 -14.03 34.64
C ASP A 401 3.68 -13.67 34.80
N TYR A 402 2.97 -13.53 33.69
CA TYR A 402 1.53 -13.30 33.70
C TYR A 402 0.74 -14.55 34.09
N TYR A 403 1.20 -15.72 33.64
CA TYR A 403 0.52 -17.00 33.90
C TYR A 403 1.10 -17.77 35.07
N ASN A 404 2.39 -17.63 35.34
CA ASN A 404 3.13 -18.33 36.39
C ASN A 404 3.87 -17.30 37.28
N LYS A 405 3.36 -17.10 38.50
CA LYS A 405 3.94 -16.13 39.43
C LYS A 405 5.29 -16.56 40.02
N ASP A 406 5.57 -17.87 39.95
CA ASP A 406 6.79 -18.47 40.48
C ASP A 406 7.89 -18.65 39.43
N THR A 407 7.69 -18.08 38.23
CA THR A 407 8.66 -18.16 37.16
C THR A 407 9.99 -17.45 37.47
N GLU A 408 11.09 -18.02 37.01
CA GLU A 408 12.40 -17.37 37.06
C GLU A 408 12.50 -16.19 36.07
N LYS A 409 11.65 -16.17 35.03
CA LYS A 409 11.60 -15.14 33.97
C LYS A 409 10.70 -13.96 34.37
N LYS A 410 10.92 -13.35 35.52
CA LYS A 410 10.16 -12.17 35.93
C LYS A 410 10.47 -10.98 35.04
N ASN A 411 9.43 -10.24 34.63
CA ASN A 411 9.55 -9.06 33.78
C ASN A 411 10.22 -9.34 32.40
N VAL A 412 10.21 -10.59 31.95
CA VAL A 412 10.68 -10.96 30.62
C VAL A 412 9.49 -11.16 29.69
N ALA A 413 9.50 -10.48 28.57
CA ALA A 413 8.55 -10.67 27.49
C ALA A 413 9.25 -11.33 26.31
N GLU A 414 8.65 -12.38 25.79
CA GLU A 414 9.12 -13.09 24.63
C GLU A 414 8.36 -12.62 23.38
N ILE A 415 9.09 -12.13 22.40
CA ILE A 415 8.57 -11.82 21.06
C ILE A 415 8.88 -13.03 20.17
N ILE A 416 7.87 -13.84 19.93
CA ILE A 416 7.98 -15.10 19.19
C ILE A 416 7.69 -14.79 17.72
N MET A 417 8.72 -14.81 16.88
CA MET A 417 8.58 -14.69 15.42
C MET A 417 8.18 -16.06 14.86
N ALA A 418 6.90 -16.25 14.62
CA ALA A 418 6.33 -17.51 14.16
C ALA A 418 6.34 -17.64 12.63
N LYS A 419 6.36 -16.52 11.92
CA LYS A 419 6.47 -16.47 10.45
C LYS A 419 7.35 -15.29 10.04
N GLN A 420 8.23 -15.51 9.08
CA GLN A 420 9.00 -14.46 8.39
C GLN A 420 9.32 -14.93 6.98
N ARG A 421 8.93 -14.15 5.96
CA ARG A 421 9.16 -14.54 4.55
C ARG A 421 10.61 -14.37 4.11
N GLN A 422 11.33 -13.40 4.68
CA GLN A 422 12.69 -13.02 4.25
C GLN A 422 13.74 -13.24 5.34
N GLY A 423 13.46 -14.07 6.35
CA GLY A 423 14.40 -14.31 7.43
C GLY A 423 14.07 -15.53 8.28
N SER A 424 14.79 -15.70 9.39
CA SER A 424 14.61 -16.83 10.29
C SER A 424 13.54 -16.57 11.35
N ILE A 425 12.75 -17.58 11.66
CA ILE A 425 11.88 -17.59 12.84
C ILE A 425 12.70 -17.73 14.12
N GLY A 426 12.08 -17.44 15.26
CA GLY A 426 12.73 -17.61 16.58
C GLY A 426 12.11 -16.67 17.62
N THR A 427 12.73 -16.61 18.77
CA THR A 427 12.27 -15.79 19.89
C THR A 427 13.30 -14.72 20.24
N VAL A 428 12.82 -13.51 20.52
CA VAL A 428 13.58 -12.40 21.07
C VAL A 428 13.04 -12.10 22.46
N GLU A 429 13.93 -12.00 23.44
CA GLU A 429 13.55 -11.64 24.80
C GLU A 429 13.72 -10.13 25.00
N LEU A 430 12.71 -9.51 25.62
CA LEU A 430 12.71 -8.09 25.99
C LEU A 430 12.40 -7.96 27.48
N THR A 431 12.88 -6.91 28.11
CA THR A 431 12.53 -6.56 29.48
C THR A 431 11.21 -5.79 29.48
N TRP A 432 10.24 -6.22 30.29
CA TRP A 432 9.00 -5.52 30.51
C TRP A 432 9.06 -4.64 31.76
N LEU A 433 8.80 -3.35 31.62
CA LEU A 433 8.75 -2.37 32.69
C LEU A 433 7.30 -1.92 32.90
N PRO A 434 6.55 -2.56 33.83
CA PRO A 434 5.10 -2.37 33.96
C PRO A 434 4.73 -0.95 34.34
N ASN A 435 5.51 -0.28 35.19
CA ASN A 435 5.25 1.08 35.65
C ASN A 435 5.20 2.11 34.54
N TYR A 436 6.02 1.91 33.53
CA TYR A 436 6.13 2.82 32.37
C TYR A 436 5.46 2.27 31.11
N THR A 437 4.82 1.10 31.21
CA THR A 437 4.28 0.36 30.05
C THR A 437 5.30 0.22 28.91
N LYS A 438 6.56 -0.05 29.27
CA LYS A 438 7.73 0.00 28.39
C LYS A 438 8.35 -1.37 28.19
N PHE A 439 8.69 -1.66 26.93
CA PHE A 439 9.63 -2.73 26.59
C PHE A 439 11.04 -2.14 26.41
N ALA A 440 12.03 -2.85 26.89
CA ALA A 440 13.44 -2.49 26.75
C ALA A 440 14.25 -3.68 26.24
N ASN A 441 15.42 -3.42 25.65
CA ASN A 441 16.33 -4.48 25.25
C ASN A 441 16.74 -5.32 26.47
N TYR A 442 16.70 -6.63 26.32
CA TYR A 442 17.09 -7.56 27.36
C TYR A 442 18.61 -7.70 27.37
N LEU A 443 19.25 -7.30 28.49
CA LEU A 443 20.67 -7.51 28.68
C LEU A 443 20.86 -8.90 29.28
N LYS A 444 21.39 -9.84 28.51
CA LYS A 444 21.87 -11.11 29.05
C LYS A 444 23.00 -10.80 29.99
N GLN A 445 22.85 -11.14 31.26
CA GLN A 445 23.99 -11.19 32.18
C GLN A 445 24.81 -12.40 31.75
N ASP A 446 26.05 -12.15 31.30
CA ASP A 446 27.08 -13.16 31.04
C ASP A 446 27.44 -13.93 32.30
#